data_6fe3fdb46039690fa262c0434449587f
#
_entry.id   6fe3fdb46039690fa262c0434449587f
#
_cell.length_a   1.000
_cell.length_b   1.000
_cell.length_c   1.000
_cell.angle_alpha   90.00
_cell.angle_beta   90.00
_cell.angle_gamma   90.00
#
_symmetry.space_group_name_H-M   'P 1'
#
loop_
_entity.id
_entity.type
_entity.pdbx_description
1 polymer ?
#
loop_
_entity_poly.entity_id
_entity_poly.type
_entity_poly.pdbx_seq_one_letter_code
_entity_poly.pdbx_strand_id
1 'polypeptide(L)'
;MYSLRILSKGKVEDLSNGFNLKGVPFSVFVRPKKATMETNVILPCKLICDNKAGDFPVPLNDWTPGVIVEISPDAINLTEYDVYWGAGETIKL
;
A
#
# COMPACT_ATOMS: atom_id res chain seq x y z
N MET A 1 13.00 15.33 -8.90
CA MET A 1 11.67 14.72 -8.90
C MET A 1 11.79 13.23 -9.23
N TYR A 2 10.95 12.41 -8.60
CA TYR A 2 10.91 10.97 -8.82
C TYR A 2 9.53 10.55 -9.29
N SER A 3 9.48 9.53 -10.12
CA SER A 3 8.26 8.90 -10.58
C SER A 3 8.36 7.39 -10.34
N LEU A 4 7.26 6.75 -9.96
CA LEU A 4 7.20 5.30 -9.81
C LEU A 4 6.76 4.68 -11.12
N ARG A 5 7.56 3.74 -11.62
CA ARG A 5 7.21 2.92 -12.78
C ARG A 5 6.77 1.55 -12.28
N ILE A 6 5.47 1.27 -12.38
CA ILE A 6 4.92 0.00 -11.93
C ILE A 6 5.13 -1.04 -13.03
N LEU A 7 5.87 -2.09 -12.72
CA LEU A 7 6.17 -3.19 -13.64
C LEU A 7 5.30 -4.42 -13.38
N SER A 8 4.75 -4.54 -12.17
CA SER A 8 3.89 -5.65 -11.77
C SER A 8 2.86 -5.13 -10.78
N LYS A 9 1.61 -5.58 -10.90
CA LYS A 9 0.54 -5.12 -10.01
C LYS A 9 -0.49 -6.21 -9.81
N GLY A 10 -1.25 -6.10 -8.73
CA GLY A 10 -2.32 -7.02 -8.42
C GLY A 10 -3.23 -6.47 -7.35
N LYS A 11 -4.24 -7.24 -6.96
CA LYS A 11 -5.17 -6.89 -5.91
C LYS A 11 -4.85 -7.68 -4.65
N VAL A 12 -4.91 -7.00 -3.50
CA VAL A 12 -4.80 -7.67 -2.20
C VAL A 12 -6.18 -8.19 -1.83
N GLU A 13 -6.34 -9.52 -1.82
CA GLU A 13 -7.64 -10.14 -1.58
C GLU A 13 -7.81 -10.71 -0.18
N ASP A 14 -6.72 -10.89 0.55
CA ASP A 14 -6.73 -11.44 1.91
C ASP A 14 -5.62 -10.80 2.72
N LEU A 15 -5.95 -10.30 3.90
CA LEU A 15 -5.00 -9.72 4.85
C LEU A 15 -4.99 -10.44 6.19
N SER A 16 -5.60 -11.61 6.29
CA SER A 16 -5.63 -12.35 7.57
C SER A 16 -4.23 -12.68 8.09
N ASN A 17 -3.25 -12.87 7.19
CA ASN A 17 -1.85 -13.12 7.53
C ASN A 17 -0.94 -11.97 7.10
N GLY A 18 -1.50 -10.79 6.83
CA GLY A 18 -0.74 -9.70 6.26
C GLY A 18 -0.45 -9.90 4.79
N PHE A 19 0.41 -9.03 4.23
CA PHE A 19 0.78 -9.10 2.83
C PHE A 19 2.22 -8.63 2.64
N ASN A 20 3.00 -9.37 1.86
CA ASN A 20 4.34 -8.96 1.47
C ASN A 20 4.69 -9.58 0.11
N LEU A 21 5.72 -9.06 -0.51
CA LEU A 21 6.26 -9.56 -1.78
C LEU A 21 7.70 -10.08 -1.58
N LYS A 22 7.90 -10.85 -0.52
CA LYS A 22 9.20 -11.49 -0.20
C LYS A 22 10.33 -10.47 -0.10
N GLY A 23 10.05 -9.34 0.56
CA GLY A 23 11.03 -8.28 0.77
C GLY A 23 11.13 -7.26 -0.34
N VAL A 24 10.43 -7.43 -1.45
CA VAL A 24 10.42 -6.43 -2.53
C VAL A 24 9.52 -5.26 -2.12
N PRO A 25 10.04 -4.02 -2.13
CA PRO A 25 9.21 -2.86 -1.83
C PRO A 25 8.09 -2.67 -2.85
N PHE A 26 6.95 -2.18 -2.39
CA PHE A 26 5.79 -1.96 -3.26
C PHE A 26 5.03 -0.70 -2.86
N SER A 27 4.14 -0.27 -3.74
CA SER A 27 3.17 0.79 -3.50
C SER A 27 1.81 0.16 -3.28
N VAL A 28 0.89 0.92 -2.67
CA VAL A 28 -0.51 0.52 -2.58
C VAL A 28 -1.39 1.61 -3.17
N PHE A 29 -2.53 1.18 -3.70
CA PHE A 29 -3.60 2.05 -4.14
C PHE A 29 -4.85 1.60 -3.39
N VAL A 30 -5.39 2.46 -2.55
CA VAL A 30 -6.56 2.16 -1.72
C VAL A 30 -7.74 2.95 -2.25
N ARG A 31 -8.79 2.22 -2.64
CA ARG A 31 -10.02 2.83 -3.15
C ARG A 31 -11.18 2.50 -2.22
N PRO A 32 -11.85 3.49 -1.62
CA PRO A 32 -13.04 3.22 -0.82
C PRO A 32 -14.16 2.70 -1.72
N LYS A 33 -14.90 1.70 -1.23
CA LYS A 33 -16.02 1.12 -1.98
C LYS A 33 -17.24 2.02 -1.99
N LYS A 34 -17.33 2.95 -1.03
CA LYS A 34 -18.40 3.94 -0.95
C LYS A 34 -17.82 5.33 -1.01
N ALA A 35 -18.59 6.28 -1.51
CA ALA A 35 -18.18 7.68 -1.53
C ALA A 35 -17.82 8.16 -0.12
N THR A 36 -16.73 8.89 0.01
CA THR A 36 -16.26 9.43 1.28
C THR A 36 -15.59 10.78 1.03
N MET A 37 -15.60 11.63 2.05
CA MET A 37 -14.87 12.89 2.04
C MET A 37 -13.46 12.74 2.59
N GLU A 38 -13.10 11.55 3.08
CA GLU A 38 -11.75 11.28 3.55
C GLU A 38 -10.77 11.31 2.41
N THR A 39 -9.56 11.81 2.66
CA THR A 39 -8.50 11.90 1.66
C THR A 39 -7.38 10.88 1.89
N ASN A 40 -7.33 10.29 3.08
CA ASN A 40 -6.36 9.26 3.42
C ASN A 40 -6.95 8.27 4.43
N VAL A 41 -6.23 7.17 4.63
CA VAL A 41 -6.58 6.15 5.61
C VAL A 41 -5.29 5.69 6.29
N ILE A 42 -5.39 5.31 7.55
CA ILE A 42 -4.25 4.76 8.28
C ILE A 42 -4.08 3.29 7.89
N LEU A 43 -2.88 2.94 7.44
CA LEU A 43 -2.53 1.58 7.07
C LEU A 43 -1.39 1.10 7.97
N PRO A 44 -1.64 0.18 8.90
CA PRO A 44 -0.57 -0.47 9.64
C PRO A 44 0.31 -1.27 8.70
N CYS A 45 1.57 -0.87 8.59
CA CYS A 45 2.50 -1.47 7.64
C CYS A 45 3.94 -1.22 8.09
N LYS A 46 4.87 -1.90 7.42
CA LYS A 46 6.29 -1.71 7.64
C LYS A 46 6.88 -1.07 6.39
N LEU A 47 7.57 0.04 6.57
CA LEU A 47 8.27 0.73 5.50
C LEU A 47 9.69 0.20 5.37
N ILE A 48 10.33 0.45 4.23
CA ILE A 48 11.68 -0.05 3.95
C ILE A 48 12.71 0.43 4.97
N CYS A 49 12.48 1.59 5.58
CA CYS A 49 13.39 2.16 6.59
C CYS A 49 13.06 1.76 8.03
N ASP A 50 11.97 1.02 8.24
CA ASP A 50 11.49 0.71 9.58
C ASP A 50 12.00 -0.65 10.06
N ASN A 51 12.24 -0.75 11.38
CA ASN A 51 12.59 -2.02 12.02
C ASN A 51 11.37 -2.83 12.42
N LYS A 52 10.21 -2.17 12.53
CA LYS A 52 8.95 -2.80 12.92
C LYS A 52 7.78 -2.07 12.27
N ALA A 53 6.63 -2.75 12.24
CA ALA A 53 5.42 -2.16 11.69
C ALA A 53 4.93 -1.00 12.56
N GLY A 54 4.28 -0.04 11.92
CA GLY A 54 3.65 1.11 12.56
C GLY A 54 2.51 1.61 11.71
N ASP A 55 1.82 2.63 12.17
CA ASP A 55 0.71 3.23 11.44
C ASP A 55 1.25 4.25 10.43
N PHE A 56 0.79 4.14 9.21
CA PHE A 56 1.22 5.04 8.14
C PHE A 56 -0.01 5.54 7.36
N PRO A 57 -0.17 6.86 7.22
CA PRO A 57 -1.28 7.41 6.42
C PRO A 57 -0.99 7.21 4.94
N VAL A 58 -1.93 6.58 4.24
CA VAL A 58 -1.84 6.41 2.78
C VAL A 58 -2.96 7.19 2.11
N PRO A 59 -2.71 7.80 0.95
CA PRO A 59 -3.75 8.52 0.23
C PRO A 59 -4.81 7.56 -0.31
N LEU A 60 -6.05 8.03 -0.38
CA LEU A 60 -7.13 7.30 -1.05
C LEU A 60 -7.11 7.69 -2.53
N ASN A 61 -7.40 6.72 -3.38
CA ASN A 61 -7.49 6.92 -4.84
C ASN A 61 -6.19 7.43 -5.49
N ASP A 62 -5.06 7.08 -4.90
CA ASP A 62 -3.75 7.43 -5.44
C ASP A 62 -2.72 6.39 -5.01
N TRP A 63 -1.63 6.30 -5.74
CA TRP A 63 -0.54 5.40 -5.40
C TRP A 63 0.37 6.00 -4.34
N THR A 64 0.71 5.21 -3.32
CA THR A 64 1.79 5.60 -2.40
C THR A 64 3.14 5.48 -3.10
N PRO A 65 4.18 6.16 -2.61
CA PRO A 65 5.55 5.85 -3.03
C PRO A 65 5.87 4.37 -2.76
N GLY A 66 6.75 3.78 -3.55
CA GLY A 66 7.11 2.36 -3.43
C GLY A 66 8.02 2.06 -2.26
N VAL A 67 7.55 2.26 -1.05
CA VAL A 67 8.34 2.17 0.18
C VAL A 67 7.81 1.16 1.20
N ILE A 68 6.70 0.50 0.91
CA ILE A 68 6.09 -0.47 1.81
C ILE A 68 6.71 -1.84 1.54
N VAL A 69 7.13 -2.56 2.58
CA VAL A 69 7.65 -3.92 2.44
C VAL A 69 6.72 -4.97 3.04
N GLU A 70 5.80 -4.57 3.90
CA GLU A 70 4.86 -5.49 4.53
C GLU A 70 3.62 -4.73 4.99
N ILE A 71 2.44 -5.29 4.72
CA ILE A 71 1.18 -4.82 5.29
C ILE A 71 0.84 -5.75 6.45
N SER A 72 0.50 -5.17 7.60
CA SER A 72 0.21 -5.92 8.82
C SER A 72 -1.06 -6.77 8.67
N PRO A 73 -1.19 -7.88 9.41
CA PRO A 73 -2.42 -8.66 9.42
C PRO A 73 -3.63 -7.79 9.77
N ASP A 74 -4.70 -7.95 9.03
CA ASP A 74 -5.97 -7.23 9.23
C ASP A 74 -5.82 -5.70 9.28
N ALA A 75 -4.84 -5.18 8.55
CA ALA A 75 -4.48 -3.76 8.58
C ALA A 75 -5.60 -2.84 8.13
N ILE A 76 -6.42 -3.29 7.19
CA ILE A 76 -7.53 -2.51 6.65
C ILE A 76 -8.69 -3.45 6.33
N ASN A 77 -9.91 -2.94 6.41
CA ASN A 77 -11.10 -3.74 6.16
C ASN A 77 -11.37 -3.85 4.66
N LEU A 78 -11.13 -5.03 4.10
CA LEU A 78 -11.31 -5.28 2.66
C LEU A 78 -12.79 -5.32 2.24
N THR A 79 -13.73 -5.29 3.20
CA THR A 79 -15.15 -5.11 2.85
C THR A 79 -15.52 -3.65 2.61
N GLU A 80 -14.68 -2.73 3.05
CA GLU A 80 -14.89 -1.28 2.89
C GLU A 80 -13.96 -0.65 1.86
N TYR A 81 -12.82 -1.28 1.59
CA TYR A 81 -11.79 -0.75 0.69
C TYR A 81 -11.29 -1.82 -0.27
N ASP A 82 -11.04 -1.41 -1.51
CA ASP A 82 -10.26 -2.21 -2.45
C ASP A 82 -8.81 -1.78 -2.32
N VAL A 83 -7.90 -2.74 -2.17
CA VAL A 83 -6.48 -2.49 -2.03
C VAL A 83 -5.73 -3.17 -3.18
N TYR A 84 -4.94 -2.39 -3.89
CA TYR A 84 -4.10 -2.88 -4.97
C TYR A 84 -2.65 -2.63 -4.62
N TRP A 85 -1.77 -3.51 -5.09
CA TRP A 85 -0.33 -3.33 -4.93
C TRP A 85 0.32 -3.11 -6.29
N GLY A 86 1.43 -2.38 -6.29
CA GLY A 86 2.23 -2.19 -7.48
C GLY A 86 3.70 -2.24 -7.11
N ALA A 87 4.47 -3.08 -7.79
CA ALA A 87 5.89 -3.18 -7.61
C ALA A 87 6.60 -2.74 -8.89
N GLY A 88 7.71 -2.03 -8.74
CA GLY A 88 8.41 -1.51 -9.88
C GLY A 88 9.65 -0.75 -9.46
N GLU A 89 10.05 0.21 -10.26
CA GLU A 89 11.24 1.01 -10.02
C GLU A 89 10.91 2.49 -9.88
N THR A 90 11.70 3.19 -9.07
CA THR A 90 11.63 4.64 -8.97
C THR A 90 12.55 5.23 -10.03
N ILE A 91 12.00 6.13 -10.82
CA ILE A 91 12.72 6.81 -11.88
C ILE A 91 12.92 8.27 -11.47
N LYS A 92 14.16 8.74 -11.55
CA LYS A 92 14.47 10.16 -11.33
C LYS A 92 14.18 10.91 -12.61
N LEU A 93 13.31 11.89 -12.50
CA LEU A 93 12.95 12.75 -13.61
C LEU A 93 13.85 13.99 -13.68
#